data_f73d057b7a2fd125df8eec519e40431e
#
_entry.id   f73d057b7a2fd125df8eec519e40431e
#
_cell.length_a   1.000
_cell.length_b   1.000
_cell.length_c   1.000
_cell.angle_alpha   90.00
_cell.angle_beta   90.00
_cell.angle_gamma   90.00
#
_symmetry.space_group_name_H-M   'P 1'
#
loop_
_entity.id
_entity.type
_entity.pdbx_description
1 polymer ?
#
loop_
_entity_poly.entity_id
_entity_poly.type
_entity_poly.pdbx_seq_one_letter_code
_entity_poly.pdbx_strand_id
1 'polypeptide(L)'
;MLLGVAGNGLPSGLKYGDQIAAAAAAANFPPCWLYAHGWQETIKVEGWLESMGFTAANYVSGDSGHGIFQLTASVPPNWQDPKVNASYAITQFLQPAIHYWNQKYGYTGDTLVRCVAAQYNAGQGGAQSGHDEGDVGKFTTHTDGVSYSDLVLKYLHQLLAGQHPSG
;
A
#
# COMPACT_ATOMS: atom_id res chain seq x y z
N MET A 1 11.62 14.25 -7.50
CA MET A 1 10.92 14.36 -6.22
C MET A 1 9.49 13.86 -6.46
N LEU A 2 9.12 12.71 -5.94
CA LEU A 2 7.80 12.15 -6.15
C LEU A 2 6.76 12.99 -5.43
N LEU A 3 6.24 14.00 -6.17
CA LEU A 3 4.88 14.55 -6.05
C LEU A 3 4.45 15.02 -4.65
N GLY A 4 5.36 15.60 -3.86
CA GLY A 4 5.00 16.25 -2.60
C GLY A 4 4.92 15.34 -1.37
N VAL A 5 5.13 14.04 -1.50
CA VAL A 5 5.27 13.14 -0.35
C VAL A 5 6.73 13.13 0.09
N ALA A 6 7.05 13.92 1.11
CA ALA A 6 8.40 14.01 1.65
C ALA A 6 8.82 12.67 2.30
N GLY A 7 9.98 12.17 1.90
CA GLY A 7 10.52 10.93 2.47
C GLY A 7 11.31 11.19 3.74
N ASN A 8 10.65 11.23 4.89
CA ASN A 8 11.33 10.85 6.11
C ASN A 8 11.47 9.32 6.09
N GLY A 9 12.60 8.77 6.58
CA GLY A 9 12.76 7.33 6.74
C GLY A 9 11.64 6.75 7.61
N LEU A 10 11.43 5.44 7.51
CA LEU A 10 10.47 4.76 8.39
C LEU A 10 10.88 4.89 9.87
N PRO A 11 9.92 4.99 10.80
CA PRO A 11 10.19 4.83 12.22
C PRO A 11 10.93 3.51 12.50
N SER A 12 11.82 3.50 13.50
CA SER A 12 12.55 2.29 13.88
C SER A 12 11.63 1.24 14.51
N GLY A 13 12.00 -0.03 14.41
CA GLY A 13 11.28 -1.14 15.06
C GLY A 13 10.00 -1.59 14.37
N LEU A 14 9.72 -1.09 13.18
CA LEU A 14 8.60 -1.58 12.36
C LEU A 14 8.91 -2.97 11.78
N LYS A 15 7.98 -3.91 11.94
CA LYS A 15 8.12 -5.25 11.34
C LYS A 15 8.21 -5.12 9.81
N TYR A 16 9.17 -5.80 9.19
CA TYR A 16 9.52 -5.68 7.77
C TYR A 16 10.00 -4.28 7.33
N GLY A 17 10.22 -3.34 8.25
CA GLY A 17 10.57 -1.95 7.94
C GLY A 17 11.83 -1.83 7.09
N ASP A 18 12.90 -2.56 7.44
CA ASP A 18 14.18 -2.50 6.71
C ASP A 18 14.07 -3.03 5.28
N GLN A 19 13.33 -4.14 5.07
CA GLN A 19 13.14 -4.75 3.75
C GLN A 19 12.28 -3.85 2.85
N ILE A 20 11.21 -3.27 3.41
CA ILE A 20 10.33 -2.33 2.70
C ILE A 20 11.08 -1.04 2.38
N ALA A 21 11.87 -0.50 3.31
CA ALA A 21 12.71 0.67 3.07
C ALA A 21 13.76 0.42 1.98
N ALA A 22 14.39 -0.76 1.97
CA ALA A 22 15.35 -1.13 0.95
C ALA A 22 14.71 -1.25 -0.45
N ALA A 23 13.50 -1.80 -0.55
CA ALA A 23 12.73 -1.87 -1.80
C ALA A 23 12.35 -0.45 -2.29
N ALA A 24 11.88 0.40 -1.39
CA ALA A 24 11.52 1.78 -1.66
C ALA A 24 12.71 2.59 -2.16
N ALA A 25 13.87 2.47 -1.50
CA ALA A 25 15.10 3.15 -1.88
C ALA A 25 15.58 2.74 -3.29
N ALA A 26 15.55 1.43 -3.60
CA ALA A 26 15.93 0.91 -4.91
C ALA A 26 15.05 1.43 -6.05
N ALA A 27 13.78 1.71 -5.78
CA ALA A 27 12.80 2.22 -6.74
C ALA A 27 12.61 3.75 -6.68
N ASN A 28 13.37 4.45 -5.83
CA ASN A 28 13.14 5.88 -5.54
C ASN A 28 11.68 6.19 -5.17
N PHE A 29 11.10 5.32 -4.33
CA PHE A 29 9.71 5.40 -3.86
C PHE A 29 9.66 5.85 -2.39
N PRO A 30 8.65 6.64 -1.94
CA PRO A 30 8.54 7.06 -0.54
C PRO A 30 8.30 5.86 0.41
N PRO A 31 9.21 5.56 1.36
CA PRO A 31 9.11 4.36 2.19
C PRO A 31 7.88 4.36 3.12
N CYS A 32 7.48 5.51 3.67
CA CYS A 32 6.28 5.62 4.50
C CYS A 32 5.01 5.29 3.71
N TRP A 33 4.91 5.73 2.46
CA TRP A 33 3.77 5.41 1.60
C TRP A 33 3.71 3.92 1.29
N LEU A 34 4.84 3.32 0.93
CA LEU A 34 4.91 1.88 0.69
C LEU A 34 4.52 1.07 1.93
N TYR A 35 5.05 1.45 3.11
CA TYR A 35 4.73 0.78 4.36
C TYR A 35 3.25 0.89 4.73
N ALA A 36 2.62 2.05 4.51
CA ALA A 36 1.20 2.26 4.76
C ALA A 36 0.31 1.28 3.97
N HIS A 37 0.66 0.97 2.70
CA HIS A 37 -0.01 -0.08 1.93
C HIS A 37 0.19 -1.47 2.55
N GLY A 38 1.43 -1.89 2.81
CA GLY A 38 1.71 -3.20 3.42
C GLY A 38 1.05 -3.36 4.79
N TRP A 39 1.00 -2.27 5.59
CA TRP A 39 0.28 -2.26 6.86
C TRP A 39 -1.21 -2.53 6.66
N GLN A 40 -1.85 -1.81 5.75
CA GLN A 40 -3.28 -1.98 5.48
C GLN A 40 -3.60 -3.37 4.96
N GLU A 41 -2.74 -3.96 4.14
CA GLU A 41 -2.97 -5.30 3.57
C GLU A 41 -2.85 -6.41 4.63
N THR A 42 -1.70 -6.54 5.28
CA THR A 42 -1.43 -7.71 6.12
C THR A 42 -0.68 -7.43 7.42
N ILE A 43 0.23 -6.45 7.49
CA ILE A 43 1.11 -6.30 8.65
C ILE A 43 0.30 -6.04 9.94
N LYS A 44 -0.78 -5.29 9.86
CA LYS A 44 -1.67 -4.97 11.00
C LYS A 44 -2.31 -6.19 11.64
N VAL A 45 -2.42 -7.30 10.91
CA VAL A 45 -3.00 -8.56 11.40
C VAL A 45 -1.97 -9.66 11.63
N GLU A 46 -0.68 -9.30 11.64
CA GLU A 46 0.43 -10.26 11.79
C GLU A 46 0.26 -11.19 12.99
N GLY A 47 -0.10 -10.67 14.17
CA GLY A 47 -0.29 -11.48 15.37
C GLY A 47 -1.40 -12.54 15.22
N TRP A 48 -2.46 -12.22 14.48
CA TRP A 48 -3.50 -13.18 14.15
C TRP A 48 -2.99 -14.22 13.15
N LEU A 49 -2.23 -13.81 12.13
CA LEU A 49 -1.61 -14.72 11.17
C LEU A 49 -0.65 -15.69 11.88
N GLU A 50 0.19 -15.19 12.80
CA GLU A 50 1.13 -16.03 13.57
C GLU A 50 0.39 -17.09 14.41
N SER A 51 -0.78 -16.76 14.98
CA SER A 51 -1.60 -17.73 15.71
C SER A 51 -2.10 -18.88 14.85
N MET A 52 -2.16 -18.72 13.53
CA MET A 52 -2.52 -19.73 12.55
C MET A 52 -1.32 -20.39 11.86
N GLY A 53 -0.08 -20.05 12.26
CA GLY A 53 1.15 -20.58 11.69
C GLY A 53 1.63 -19.88 10.41
N PHE A 54 1.12 -18.68 10.14
CA PHE A 54 1.52 -17.85 9.01
C PHE A 54 2.23 -16.57 9.48
N THR A 55 2.87 -15.89 8.55
CA THR A 55 3.35 -14.50 8.69
C THR A 55 2.78 -13.69 7.52
N ALA A 56 2.75 -12.35 7.65
CA ALA A 56 2.34 -11.51 6.51
C ALA A 56 3.17 -11.79 5.25
N ALA A 57 4.44 -12.15 5.42
CA ALA A 57 5.32 -12.46 4.30
C ALA A 57 4.97 -13.76 3.56
N ASN A 58 4.45 -14.79 4.24
CA ASN A 58 4.13 -16.10 3.62
C ASN A 58 2.62 -16.38 3.51
N TYR A 59 1.77 -15.43 3.87
CA TYR A 59 0.32 -15.59 3.81
C TYR A 59 -0.22 -15.51 2.38
N VAL A 60 -1.14 -16.41 2.08
CA VAL A 60 -1.95 -16.38 0.86
C VAL A 60 -3.41 -16.30 1.27
N SER A 61 -4.10 -15.24 0.85
CA SER A 61 -5.52 -15.05 1.15
C SER A 61 -6.44 -15.92 0.27
N GLY A 62 -7.71 -16.01 0.66
CA GLY A 62 -8.70 -16.82 -0.05
C GLY A 62 -8.97 -16.38 -1.50
N ASP A 63 -8.68 -15.13 -1.84
CA ASP A 63 -8.73 -14.55 -3.19
C ASP A 63 -7.39 -14.59 -3.93
N SER A 64 -6.44 -15.40 -3.44
CA SER A 64 -5.10 -15.60 -4.00
C SER A 64 -4.18 -14.38 -3.92
N GLY A 65 -4.37 -13.51 -2.96
CA GLY A 65 -3.41 -12.45 -2.62
C GLY A 65 -2.19 -13.02 -1.89
N HIS A 66 -0.96 -12.67 -2.30
CA HIS A 66 0.29 -13.25 -1.83
C HIS A 66 1.15 -12.24 -1.07
N GLY A 67 1.54 -12.60 0.15
CA GLY A 67 2.52 -11.90 0.97
C GLY A 67 2.03 -10.55 1.50
N ILE A 68 2.98 -9.70 1.90
CA ILE A 68 2.72 -8.44 2.60
C ILE A 68 1.78 -7.52 1.82
N PHE A 69 1.93 -7.46 0.50
CA PHE A 69 1.19 -6.58 -0.38
C PHE A 69 0.01 -7.27 -1.09
N GLN A 70 -0.34 -8.49 -0.73
CA GLN A 70 -1.47 -9.26 -1.28
C GLN A 70 -1.51 -9.25 -2.82
N LEU A 71 -0.37 -9.60 -3.44
CA LEU A 71 -0.23 -9.62 -4.89
C LEU A 71 -1.12 -10.69 -5.52
N THR A 72 -2.02 -10.31 -6.43
CA THR A 72 -2.98 -11.23 -7.06
C THR A 72 -2.66 -11.60 -8.50
N ALA A 73 -1.83 -10.81 -9.21
CA ALA A 73 -1.51 -11.02 -10.61
C ALA A 73 -0.01 -11.24 -10.82
N SER A 74 0.37 -12.27 -11.58
CA SER A 74 1.75 -12.55 -12.01
C SER A 74 2.77 -12.50 -10.87
N VAL A 75 2.49 -13.19 -9.78
CA VAL A 75 3.30 -13.16 -8.55
C VAL A 75 4.74 -13.64 -8.82
N PRO A 76 5.78 -12.91 -8.38
CA PRO A 76 7.17 -13.31 -8.62
C PRO A 76 7.54 -14.61 -7.86
N PRO A 77 8.48 -15.44 -8.36
CA PRO A 77 8.81 -16.74 -7.74
C PRO A 77 9.19 -16.67 -6.26
N ASN A 78 9.84 -15.60 -5.82
CA ASN A 78 10.30 -15.40 -4.43
C ASN A 78 9.42 -14.40 -3.69
N TRP A 79 8.12 -14.42 -3.91
CA TRP A 79 7.17 -13.46 -3.32
C TRP A 79 7.15 -13.45 -1.78
N GLN A 80 7.59 -14.54 -1.12
CA GLN A 80 7.70 -14.61 0.35
C GLN A 80 8.84 -13.73 0.90
N ASP A 81 9.81 -13.34 0.07
CA ASP A 81 10.80 -12.34 0.47
C ASP A 81 10.12 -10.96 0.53
N PRO A 82 10.07 -10.31 1.71
CA PRO A 82 9.41 -9.01 1.89
C PRO A 82 9.90 -7.93 0.94
N LYS A 83 11.20 -7.93 0.62
CA LYS A 83 11.78 -6.96 -0.31
C LYS A 83 11.34 -7.23 -1.75
N VAL A 84 11.29 -8.50 -2.18
CA VAL A 84 10.80 -8.89 -3.51
C VAL A 84 9.33 -8.54 -3.66
N ASN A 85 8.51 -8.89 -2.66
CA ASN A 85 7.09 -8.59 -2.63
C ASN A 85 6.81 -7.08 -2.72
N ALA A 86 7.53 -6.28 -1.92
CA ALA A 86 7.46 -4.82 -1.93
C ALA A 86 7.90 -4.22 -3.28
N SER A 87 9.02 -4.68 -3.84
CA SER A 87 9.52 -4.20 -5.14
C SER A 87 8.53 -4.48 -6.26
N TYR A 88 7.87 -5.63 -6.23
CA TYR A 88 6.86 -5.99 -7.21
C TYR A 88 5.60 -5.11 -7.07
N ALA A 89 5.13 -4.86 -5.83
CA ALA A 89 4.02 -3.95 -5.57
C ALA A 89 4.29 -2.54 -6.14
N ILE A 90 5.51 -2.01 -5.95
CA ILE A 90 5.90 -0.71 -6.50
C ILE A 90 5.79 -0.72 -8.03
N THR A 91 6.46 -1.67 -8.68
CA THR A 91 6.68 -1.62 -10.14
C THR A 91 5.44 -2.01 -10.95
N GLN A 92 4.62 -2.94 -10.43
CA GLN A 92 3.46 -3.46 -11.16
C GLN A 92 2.15 -2.74 -10.82
N PHE A 93 2.05 -2.14 -9.64
CA PHE A 93 0.78 -1.55 -9.19
C PHE A 93 0.91 -0.07 -8.85
N LEU A 94 1.81 0.31 -7.93
CA LEU A 94 1.82 1.68 -7.40
C LEU A 94 2.35 2.70 -8.41
N GLN A 95 3.48 2.46 -9.06
CA GLN A 95 4.04 3.39 -10.05
C GLN A 95 3.13 3.57 -11.27
N PRO A 96 2.55 2.53 -11.87
CA PRO A 96 1.56 2.69 -12.94
C PRO A 96 0.33 3.51 -12.52
N ALA A 97 -0.19 3.29 -11.31
CA ALA A 97 -1.32 4.06 -10.79
C ALA A 97 -0.94 5.54 -10.57
N ILE A 98 0.23 5.81 -9.96
CA ILE A 98 0.75 7.18 -9.81
C ILE A 98 0.82 7.88 -11.16
N HIS A 99 1.42 7.21 -12.15
CA HIS A 99 1.55 7.76 -13.49
C HIS A 99 0.18 8.09 -14.10
N TYR A 100 -0.78 7.16 -14.01
CA TYR A 100 -2.14 7.36 -14.53
C TYR A 100 -2.83 8.58 -13.91
N TRP A 101 -2.92 8.64 -12.57
CA TRP A 101 -3.64 9.72 -11.89
C TRP A 101 -2.96 11.07 -12.00
N ASN A 102 -1.63 11.09 -11.97
CA ASN A 102 -0.88 12.33 -12.14
C ASN A 102 -0.99 12.87 -13.58
N GLN A 103 -0.81 12.03 -14.60
CA GLN A 103 -0.88 12.48 -15.99
C GLN A 103 -2.29 12.90 -16.41
N LYS A 104 -3.30 12.12 -16.00
CA LYS A 104 -4.69 12.38 -16.42
C LYS A 104 -5.31 13.57 -15.71
N TYR A 105 -5.02 13.77 -14.43
CA TYR A 105 -5.69 14.74 -13.58
C TYR A 105 -4.76 15.75 -12.89
N GLY A 106 -3.44 15.59 -13.00
CA GLY A 106 -2.46 16.44 -12.31
C GLY A 106 -2.41 16.25 -10.79
N TYR A 107 -2.96 15.15 -10.27
CA TYR A 107 -3.03 14.92 -8.83
C TYR A 107 -1.67 14.73 -8.18
N THR A 108 -1.51 15.29 -6.98
CA THR A 108 -0.32 15.22 -6.12
C THR A 108 -0.76 15.09 -4.65
N GLY A 109 0.20 14.88 -3.74
CA GLY A 109 -0.08 14.83 -2.30
C GLY A 109 -1.16 13.81 -1.91
N ASP A 110 -1.98 14.17 -0.93
CA ASP A 110 -3.01 13.30 -0.34
C ASP A 110 -4.05 12.80 -1.36
N THR A 111 -4.45 13.66 -2.30
CA THR A 111 -5.39 13.27 -3.37
C THR A 111 -4.80 12.16 -4.23
N LEU A 112 -3.52 12.26 -4.61
CA LEU A 112 -2.85 11.20 -5.37
C LEU A 112 -2.76 9.90 -4.56
N VAL A 113 -2.41 9.98 -3.27
CA VAL A 113 -2.33 8.81 -2.38
C VAL A 113 -3.66 8.08 -2.30
N ARG A 114 -4.77 8.82 -2.11
CA ARG A 114 -6.13 8.23 -2.07
C ARG A 114 -6.50 7.55 -3.39
N CYS A 115 -6.22 8.19 -4.53
CA CYS A 115 -6.53 7.63 -5.85
C CYS A 115 -5.72 6.36 -6.13
N VAL A 116 -4.43 6.35 -5.80
CA VAL A 116 -3.56 5.20 -5.97
C VAL A 116 -3.98 4.05 -5.05
N ALA A 117 -4.30 4.34 -3.79
CA ALA A 117 -4.78 3.33 -2.85
C ALA A 117 -6.14 2.74 -3.28
N ALA A 118 -7.06 3.58 -3.76
CA ALA A 118 -8.33 3.11 -4.30
C ALA A 118 -8.13 2.19 -5.52
N GLN A 119 -7.23 2.55 -6.44
CA GLN A 119 -6.90 1.72 -7.60
C GLN A 119 -6.23 0.40 -7.19
N TYR A 120 -5.39 0.42 -6.16
CA TYR A 120 -4.75 -0.79 -5.63
C TYR A 120 -5.80 -1.82 -5.15
N ASN A 121 -6.79 -1.35 -4.41
CA ASN A 121 -7.82 -2.20 -3.79
C ASN A 121 -8.97 -2.56 -4.75
N ALA A 122 -9.53 -1.58 -5.48
CA ALA A 122 -10.73 -1.75 -6.31
C ALA A 122 -10.44 -1.90 -7.82
N GLY A 123 -9.15 -1.89 -8.19
CA GLY A 123 -8.73 -1.82 -9.59
C GLY A 123 -8.97 -0.44 -10.21
N GLN A 124 -8.41 -0.21 -11.40
CA GLN A 124 -8.52 1.08 -12.08
C GLN A 124 -9.97 1.46 -12.40
N GLY A 125 -10.78 0.51 -12.82
CA GLY A 125 -12.19 0.76 -13.15
C GLY A 125 -13.01 1.19 -11.93
N GLY A 126 -12.85 0.49 -10.79
CA GLY A 126 -13.54 0.81 -9.55
C GLY A 126 -13.13 2.19 -9.01
N ALA A 127 -11.82 2.48 -8.98
CA ALA A 127 -11.31 3.78 -8.54
C ALA A 127 -11.78 4.93 -9.46
N GLN A 128 -11.80 4.71 -10.79
CA GLN A 128 -12.28 5.71 -11.75
C GLN A 128 -13.78 5.99 -11.57
N SER A 129 -14.59 4.95 -11.40
CA SER A 129 -16.02 5.11 -11.16
C SER A 129 -16.31 5.88 -9.86
N GLY A 130 -15.60 5.55 -8.78
CA GLY A 130 -15.70 6.30 -7.53
C GLY A 130 -15.30 7.76 -7.68
N HIS A 131 -14.17 8.01 -8.36
CA HIS A 131 -13.73 9.37 -8.67
C HIS A 131 -14.80 10.18 -9.43
N ASP A 132 -15.38 9.60 -10.49
CA ASP A 132 -16.38 10.29 -11.32
C ASP A 132 -17.69 10.54 -10.56
N GLU A 133 -17.95 9.79 -9.50
CA GLU A 133 -19.07 10.00 -8.56
C GLU A 133 -18.71 10.90 -7.37
N GLY A 134 -17.50 11.46 -7.34
CA GLY A 134 -17.04 12.40 -6.31
C GLY A 134 -16.44 11.76 -5.06
N ASP A 135 -16.32 10.43 -5.01
CA ASP A 135 -15.65 9.72 -3.91
C ASP A 135 -14.84 8.53 -4.45
N VAL A 136 -13.53 8.74 -4.62
CA VAL A 136 -12.62 7.72 -5.15
C VAL A 136 -12.59 6.45 -4.28
N GLY A 137 -12.87 6.53 -2.99
CA GLY A 137 -12.93 5.40 -2.06
C GLY A 137 -14.22 4.59 -2.10
N LYS A 138 -15.24 5.03 -2.82
CA LYS A 138 -16.60 4.47 -2.78
C LYS A 138 -16.66 2.96 -3.06
N PHE A 139 -15.88 2.47 -4.00
CA PHE A 139 -15.87 1.07 -4.42
C PHE A 139 -14.72 0.25 -3.80
N THR A 140 -13.97 0.82 -2.85
CA THR A 140 -12.96 0.09 -2.09
C THR A 140 -13.60 -0.70 -0.95
N THR A 141 -12.86 -1.65 -0.37
CA THR A 141 -13.27 -2.27 0.89
C THR A 141 -13.33 -1.23 2.01
N HIS A 142 -14.25 -1.42 2.95
CA HIS A 142 -14.42 -0.54 4.10
C HIS A 142 -14.21 -1.33 5.40
N THR A 143 -13.52 -0.71 6.36
CA THR A 143 -13.37 -1.22 7.73
C THR A 143 -13.98 -0.18 8.67
N ASP A 144 -14.96 -0.58 9.44
CA ASP A 144 -15.72 0.32 10.35
C ASP A 144 -16.24 1.59 9.65
N GLY A 145 -16.68 1.46 8.40
CA GLY A 145 -17.19 2.57 7.61
C GLY A 145 -16.13 3.46 6.97
N VAL A 146 -14.83 3.21 7.19
CA VAL A 146 -13.73 3.96 6.59
C VAL A 146 -13.21 3.22 5.34
N SER A 147 -13.08 3.95 4.23
CA SER A 147 -12.60 3.36 2.97
C SER A 147 -11.13 2.91 3.07
N TYR A 148 -10.76 1.90 2.28
CA TYR A 148 -9.38 1.45 2.16
C TYR A 148 -8.42 2.62 1.85
N SER A 149 -8.79 3.50 0.94
CA SER A 149 -7.97 4.64 0.53
C SER A 149 -7.74 5.65 1.66
N ASP A 150 -8.75 5.89 2.50
CA ASP A 150 -8.63 6.77 3.66
C ASP A 150 -7.81 6.14 4.79
N LEU A 151 -7.89 4.82 4.97
CA LEU A 151 -7.05 4.10 5.91
C LEU A 151 -5.56 4.14 5.52
N VAL A 152 -5.22 3.92 4.24
CA VAL A 152 -3.84 4.05 3.77
C VAL A 152 -3.31 5.47 3.99
N LEU A 153 -4.11 6.49 3.69
CA LEU A 153 -3.73 7.89 3.93
C LEU A 153 -3.53 8.18 5.42
N LYS A 154 -4.42 7.69 6.30
CA LYS A 154 -4.27 7.79 7.76
C LYS A 154 -2.94 7.20 8.22
N TYR A 155 -2.61 5.99 7.79
CA TYR A 155 -1.36 5.33 8.20
C TYR A 155 -0.13 6.03 7.65
N LEU A 156 -0.19 6.56 6.42
CA LEU A 156 0.89 7.38 5.87
C LEU A 156 1.15 8.61 6.76
N HIS A 157 0.11 9.34 7.17
CA HIS A 157 0.26 10.52 8.02
C HIS A 157 0.84 10.16 9.40
N GLN A 158 0.46 9.03 10.01
CA GLN A 158 1.04 8.54 11.26
C GLN A 158 2.55 8.28 11.09
N LEU A 159 2.95 7.59 10.02
CA LEU A 159 4.36 7.29 9.73
C LEU A 159 5.18 8.56 9.46
N LEU A 160 4.64 9.53 8.73
CA LEU A 160 5.30 10.81 8.47
C LEU A 160 5.48 11.64 9.75
N ALA A 161 4.61 11.46 10.75
CA ALA A 161 4.73 12.04 12.09
C ALA A 161 5.68 11.23 13.00
N GLY A 162 6.36 10.19 12.50
CA GLY A 162 7.26 9.34 13.28
C GLY A 162 6.54 8.35 14.21
N GLN A 163 5.25 8.12 13.98
CA GLN A 163 4.43 7.21 14.79
C GLN A 163 4.33 5.83 14.11
N HIS A 164 4.16 4.79 14.95
CA HIS A 164 3.77 3.47 14.43
C HIS A 164 2.28 3.52 14.04
N PRO A 165 1.90 2.91 12.90
CA PRO A 165 0.50 2.84 12.51
C PRO A 165 -0.33 2.11 13.56
N SER A 166 -1.52 2.61 13.81
CA SER A 166 -2.47 2.01 14.75
C SER A 166 -3.88 2.02 14.15
N GLY A 167 -4.62 0.96 14.42
CA GLY A 167 -6.01 0.80 13.99
C GLY A 167 -6.97 1.77 14.61
#